data_405db94c4bc8ff6fa5e9c8090c2f41aa
#
_entry.id   405db94c4bc8ff6fa5e9c8090c2f41aa
#
_cell.length_a   1.000
_cell.length_b   1.000
_cell.length_c   1.000
_cell.angle_alpha   90.00
_cell.angle_beta   90.00
_cell.angle_gamma   90.00
#
_symmetry.space_group_name_H-M   'P 1'
#
loop_
_entity.id
_entity.type
_entity.pdbx_description
1 polymer ?
#
loop_
_entity_poly.entity_id
_entity_poly.type
_entity_poly.pdbx_seq_one_letter_code
_entity_poly.pdbx_strand_id
1 'polypeptide(L)'
;MVIPTYPLLISNYFFVPLCVMDARFTYNNIELAYTIEGEGDTIVLLHGWGCDHTIWHPTTELLKQHFRVIAVDFAGFGASNEPHEVWGVEEYTRSIEALLASLGVTRPTLCGHSFGGRVSILYASRNEVARVVLTDAAGVKPKRSLNYYRKVYTFKLLKSTLPLLIGKQKASMLIEQRRAKGG
;
A
#
# COMPACT_ATOMS: atom_id res chain seq x y z
N MET A 1 -3.39 -56.66 23.27
CA MET A 1 -3.68 -55.25 23.05
C MET A 1 -3.26 -54.93 21.63
N VAL A 2 -4.20 -54.97 20.68
CA VAL A 2 -3.97 -54.88 19.23
C VAL A 2 -4.21 -53.42 18.84
N ILE A 3 -3.15 -52.76 18.34
CA ILE A 3 -3.25 -51.38 17.81
C ILE A 3 -3.78 -51.49 16.38
N PRO A 4 -4.91 -50.83 16.02
CA PRO A 4 -5.39 -50.85 14.65
C PRO A 4 -4.48 -49.97 13.77
N THR A 5 -3.89 -50.58 12.75
CA THR A 5 -3.20 -49.90 11.67
C THR A 5 -4.24 -49.29 10.72
N TYR A 6 -4.31 -47.98 10.66
CA TYR A 6 -5.08 -47.28 9.64
C TYR A 6 -4.29 -47.28 8.33
N PRO A 7 -4.92 -47.65 7.17
CA PRO A 7 -4.24 -47.54 5.89
C PRO A 7 -4.03 -46.05 5.56
N LEU A 8 -2.77 -45.69 5.33
CA LEU A 8 -2.39 -44.42 4.73
C LEU A 8 -3.00 -44.35 3.31
N LEU A 9 -4.14 -43.68 3.21
CA LEU A 9 -4.60 -43.18 1.91
C LEU A 9 -3.63 -42.08 1.48
N ILE A 10 -2.62 -42.47 0.70
CA ILE A 10 -1.80 -41.52 -0.05
C ILE A 10 -2.67 -40.97 -1.18
N SER A 11 -3.43 -39.95 -0.84
CA SER A 11 -4.00 -39.06 -1.84
C SER A 11 -2.83 -38.33 -2.48
N ASN A 12 -2.60 -38.59 -3.77
CA ASN A 12 -1.68 -37.85 -4.61
C ASN A 12 -2.19 -36.41 -4.82
N TYR A 13 -2.23 -35.64 -3.75
CA TYR A 13 -2.19 -34.21 -3.89
C TYR A 13 -0.77 -33.87 -4.26
N PHE A 14 -0.55 -33.61 -5.55
CA PHE A 14 0.59 -32.80 -5.97
C PHE A 14 0.56 -31.53 -5.12
N PHE A 15 1.41 -31.50 -4.13
CA PHE A 15 1.75 -30.28 -3.41
C PHE A 15 2.54 -29.44 -4.44
N VAL A 16 1.83 -28.71 -5.29
CA VAL A 16 2.45 -27.63 -6.03
C VAL A 16 2.84 -26.64 -4.93
N PRO A 17 4.14 -26.44 -4.68
CA PRO A 17 4.53 -25.35 -3.78
C PRO A 17 3.88 -24.11 -4.38
N LEU A 18 3.08 -23.37 -3.59
CA LEU A 18 2.58 -22.05 -3.97
C LEU A 18 3.84 -21.20 -4.23
N CYS A 19 4.29 -21.25 -5.48
CA CYS A 19 5.45 -20.50 -5.93
C CYS A 19 5.06 -19.05 -5.85
N VAL A 20 5.80 -18.25 -5.08
CA VAL A 20 5.80 -16.80 -5.24
C VAL A 20 6.18 -16.57 -6.70
N MET A 21 5.19 -16.29 -7.53
CA MET A 21 5.46 -15.99 -8.94
C MET A 21 5.74 -14.48 -8.99
N ASP A 22 7.02 -14.13 -9.02
CA ASP A 22 7.45 -12.80 -9.44
C ASP A 22 7.05 -12.64 -10.91
N ALA A 23 5.90 -12.06 -11.13
CA ALA A 23 5.33 -11.88 -12.45
C ALA A 23 5.58 -10.45 -12.95
N ARG A 24 5.54 -10.30 -14.27
CA ARG A 24 5.72 -9.02 -14.95
C ARG A 24 4.53 -8.72 -15.85
N PHE A 25 4.13 -7.47 -15.87
CA PHE A 25 3.10 -6.96 -16.76
C PHE A 25 3.58 -5.69 -17.43
N THR A 26 3.48 -5.62 -18.74
CA THR A 26 3.91 -4.44 -19.51
C THR A 26 2.72 -3.49 -19.74
N TYR A 27 2.83 -2.27 -19.26
CA TYR A 27 1.91 -1.17 -19.50
C TYR A 27 2.66 0.01 -20.12
N ASN A 28 2.31 0.42 -21.34
CA ASN A 28 2.95 1.52 -22.06
C ASN A 28 4.50 1.43 -22.07
N ASN A 29 5.02 0.27 -22.42
CA ASN A 29 6.45 -0.08 -22.43
C ASN A 29 7.15 0.00 -21.06
N ILE A 30 6.41 -0.01 -19.97
CA ILE A 30 6.92 -0.06 -18.60
C ILE A 30 6.53 -1.40 -17.99
N GLU A 31 7.50 -2.15 -17.49
CA GLU A 31 7.24 -3.40 -16.80
C GLU A 31 6.90 -3.13 -15.33
N LEU A 32 5.74 -3.60 -14.91
CA LEU A 32 5.31 -3.66 -13.53
C LEU A 32 5.60 -5.05 -12.97
N ALA A 33 6.28 -5.09 -11.84
CA ALA A 33 6.48 -6.32 -11.07
C ALA A 33 5.32 -6.51 -10.09
N TYR A 34 4.90 -7.75 -9.91
CA TYR A 34 3.87 -8.11 -8.94
C TYR A 34 4.02 -9.57 -8.53
N THR A 35 3.48 -9.90 -7.36
CA THR A 35 3.38 -11.27 -6.87
C THR A 35 1.94 -11.73 -6.87
N ILE A 36 1.72 -13.03 -7.06
CA ILE A 36 0.41 -13.67 -6.85
C ILE A 36 0.62 -14.86 -5.93
N GLU A 37 -0.12 -14.89 -4.83
CA GLU A 37 -0.09 -15.98 -3.86
C GLU A 37 -1.50 -16.33 -3.42
N GLY A 38 -1.74 -17.62 -3.13
CA GLY A 38 -3.05 -18.11 -2.70
C GLY A 38 -4.09 -18.19 -3.81
N GLU A 39 -5.29 -18.62 -3.42
CA GLU A 39 -6.43 -18.83 -4.31
C GLU A 39 -7.72 -18.27 -3.70
N GLY A 40 -8.77 -18.06 -4.50
CA GLY A 40 -10.06 -17.55 -4.05
C GLY A 40 -10.32 -16.10 -4.43
N ASP A 41 -11.09 -15.38 -3.61
CA ASP A 41 -11.40 -13.98 -3.83
C ASP A 41 -10.13 -13.12 -3.85
N THR A 42 -10.05 -12.18 -4.79
CA THR A 42 -8.82 -11.44 -5.02
C THR A 42 -8.69 -10.23 -4.10
N ILE A 43 -7.56 -10.15 -3.41
CA ILE A 43 -7.11 -8.98 -2.65
C ILE A 43 -5.89 -8.39 -3.35
N VAL A 44 -5.92 -7.08 -3.63
CA VAL A 44 -4.82 -6.34 -4.24
C VAL A 44 -4.19 -5.42 -3.21
N LEU A 45 -2.90 -5.56 -3.01
CA LEU A 45 -2.11 -4.81 -2.03
C LEU A 45 -1.29 -3.74 -2.75
N LEU A 46 -1.53 -2.47 -2.42
CA LEU A 46 -0.93 -1.30 -3.04
C LEU A 46 -0.13 -0.51 -2.00
N HIS A 47 1.19 -0.44 -2.19
CA HIS A 47 2.12 0.16 -1.24
C HIS A 47 2.11 1.70 -1.24
N GLY A 48 2.82 2.31 -0.29
CA GLY A 48 3.02 3.76 -0.20
C GLY A 48 4.18 4.25 -1.07
N TRP A 49 4.26 5.57 -1.25
CA TRP A 49 5.36 6.20 -1.98
C TRP A 49 6.71 5.90 -1.30
N GLY A 50 7.70 5.50 -2.07
CA GLY A 50 9.03 5.13 -1.55
C GLY A 50 9.11 3.74 -0.91
N CYS A 51 8.07 2.93 -1.02
CA CYS A 51 8.02 1.53 -0.60
C CYS A 51 7.93 0.62 -1.82
N ASP A 52 7.85 -0.67 -1.58
CA ASP A 52 7.59 -1.73 -2.54
C ASP A 52 6.63 -2.79 -1.95
N HIS A 53 6.35 -3.86 -2.69
CA HIS A 53 5.44 -4.92 -2.25
C HIS A 53 5.87 -5.62 -0.96
N THR A 54 7.15 -5.57 -0.58
CA THR A 54 7.69 -6.28 0.59
C THR A 54 7.10 -5.80 1.91
N ILE A 55 6.60 -4.56 1.98
CA ILE A 55 5.89 -4.07 3.16
C ILE A 55 4.65 -4.90 3.50
N TRP A 56 4.10 -5.60 2.50
CA TRP A 56 2.92 -6.43 2.63
C TRP A 56 3.23 -7.89 2.96
N HIS A 57 4.51 -8.29 3.01
CA HIS A 57 4.89 -9.68 3.21
C HIS A 57 4.22 -10.34 4.43
N PRO A 58 4.20 -9.74 5.64
CA PRO A 58 3.50 -10.34 6.77
C PRO A 58 1.98 -10.47 6.56
N THR A 59 1.39 -9.52 5.83
CA THR A 59 -0.05 -9.52 5.51
C THR A 59 -0.37 -10.59 4.47
N THR A 60 0.47 -10.70 3.44
CA THR A 60 0.34 -11.72 2.39
C THR A 60 0.39 -13.13 2.97
N GLU A 61 1.33 -13.41 3.88
CA GLU A 61 1.46 -14.72 4.55
C GLU A 61 0.19 -15.16 5.29
N LEU A 62 -0.54 -14.22 5.85
CA LEU A 62 -1.81 -14.48 6.52
C LEU A 62 -2.97 -14.63 5.53
N LEU A 63 -3.04 -13.73 4.54
CA LEU A 63 -4.18 -13.65 3.63
C LEU A 63 -4.18 -14.76 2.58
N LYS A 64 -3.01 -15.20 2.09
CA LYS A 64 -2.88 -16.22 1.04
C LYS A 64 -3.46 -17.59 1.40
N GLN A 65 -3.71 -17.83 2.68
CA GLN A 65 -4.35 -19.06 3.16
C GLN A 65 -5.83 -19.15 2.75
N HIS A 66 -6.46 -18.00 2.44
CA HIS A 66 -7.90 -17.91 2.17
C HIS A 66 -8.25 -17.06 0.96
N PHE A 67 -7.28 -16.32 0.40
CA PHE A 67 -7.49 -15.35 -0.67
C PHE A 67 -6.39 -15.45 -1.73
N ARG A 68 -6.74 -15.09 -2.96
CA ARG A 68 -5.74 -14.79 -3.99
C ARG A 68 -5.21 -13.39 -3.72
N VAL A 69 -3.95 -13.28 -3.31
CA VAL A 69 -3.30 -12.02 -2.96
C VAL A 69 -2.40 -11.58 -4.11
N ILE A 70 -2.62 -10.37 -4.60
CA ILE A 70 -1.78 -9.71 -5.62
C ILE A 70 -1.11 -8.52 -4.95
N ALA A 71 0.22 -8.54 -4.80
CA ALA A 71 0.97 -7.40 -4.32
C ALA A 71 1.78 -6.79 -5.48
N VAL A 72 1.62 -5.48 -5.71
CA VAL A 72 2.16 -4.80 -6.89
C VAL A 72 3.21 -3.81 -6.49
N ASP A 73 4.32 -3.78 -7.24
CA ASP A 73 5.26 -2.68 -7.22
C ASP A 73 4.79 -1.62 -8.22
N PHE A 74 4.55 -0.41 -7.74
CA PHE A 74 4.25 0.70 -8.64
C PHE A 74 5.44 1.03 -9.54
N ALA A 75 5.18 1.55 -10.73
CA ALA A 75 6.23 2.02 -11.64
C ALA A 75 7.21 2.97 -10.93
N GLY A 76 8.51 2.70 -11.09
CA GLY A 76 9.58 3.42 -10.40
C GLY A 76 9.87 2.95 -8.98
N PHE A 77 9.25 1.86 -8.51
CA PHE A 77 9.47 1.29 -7.18
C PHE A 77 9.70 -0.22 -7.23
N GLY A 78 10.40 -0.74 -6.23
CA GLY A 78 10.67 -2.16 -6.11
C GLY A 78 11.37 -2.73 -7.34
N ALA A 79 10.79 -3.78 -7.91
CA ALA A 79 11.29 -4.43 -9.11
C ALA A 79 10.62 -3.94 -10.41
N SER A 80 9.72 -2.93 -10.34
CA SER A 80 9.12 -2.29 -11.51
C SER A 80 10.04 -1.30 -12.18
N ASN A 81 9.95 -1.18 -13.51
CA ASN A 81 10.72 -0.22 -14.26
C ASN A 81 10.26 1.22 -13.98
N GLU A 82 11.20 2.15 -14.08
CA GLU A 82 10.92 3.58 -13.94
C GLU A 82 10.15 4.10 -15.17
N PRO A 83 9.10 4.92 -14.96
CA PRO A 83 8.36 5.51 -16.07
C PRO A 83 9.21 6.57 -16.79
N HIS A 84 9.09 6.64 -18.11
CA HIS A 84 9.82 7.59 -18.95
C HIS A 84 9.33 9.04 -18.79
N GLU A 85 8.11 9.20 -18.26
CA GLU A 85 7.46 10.50 -18.03
C GLU A 85 7.00 10.60 -16.57
N VAL A 86 6.70 11.83 -16.15
CA VAL A 86 6.18 12.05 -14.79
C VAL A 86 4.74 11.52 -14.71
N TRP A 87 4.55 10.52 -13.86
CA TRP A 87 3.23 9.95 -13.58
C TRP A 87 2.57 10.65 -12.39
N GLY A 88 1.27 10.96 -12.56
CA GLY A 88 0.38 11.32 -11.47
C GLY A 88 -0.44 10.11 -11.00
N VAL A 89 -1.34 10.35 -10.05
CA VAL A 89 -2.25 9.29 -9.53
C VAL A 89 -3.05 8.64 -10.65
N GLU A 90 -3.37 9.38 -11.69
CA GLU A 90 -4.14 8.90 -12.86
C GLU A 90 -3.40 7.79 -13.60
N GLU A 91 -2.13 8.01 -13.97
CA GLU A 91 -1.32 7.04 -14.71
C GLU A 91 -1.07 5.79 -13.87
N TYR A 92 -0.75 5.94 -12.59
CA TYR A 92 -0.62 4.81 -11.66
C TYR A 92 -1.93 4.02 -11.55
N THR A 93 -3.08 4.69 -11.50
CA THR A 93 -4.36 3.99 -11.42
C THR A 93 -4.66 3.22 -12.69
N ARG A 94 -4.43 3.82 -13.88
CA ARG A 94 -4.61 3.16 -15.17
C ARG A 94 -3.71 1.94 -15.34
N SER A 95 -2.48 1.99 -14.83
CA SER A 95 -1.59 0.83 -14.90
C SER A 95 -2.12 -0.34 -14.05
N ILE A 96 -2.69 -0.06 -12.87
CA ILE A 96 -3.34 -1.08 -12.04
C ILE A 96 -4.62 -1.60 -12.70
N GLU A 97 -5.42 -0.75 -13.32
CA GLU A 97 -6.62 -1.16 -14.06
C GLU A 97 -6.26 -2.12 -15.20
N ALA A 98 -5.24 -1.79 -15.98
CA ALA A 98 -4.78 -2.63 -17.08
C ALA A 98 -4.21 -3.96 -16.56
N LEU A 99 -3.42 -3.96 -15.48
CA LEU A 99 -2.92 -5.17 -14.84
C LEU A 99 -4.07 -6.08 -14.39
N LEU A 100 -5.03 -5.55 -13.63
CA LEU A 100 -6.13 -6.35 -13.10
C LEU A 100 -7.05 -6.87 -14.21
N ALA A 101 -7.27 -6.08 -15.25
CA ALA A 101 -8.00 -6.52 -16.45
C ALA A 101 -7.28 -7.69 -17.15
N SER A 102 -5.95 -7.62 -17.29
CA SER A 102 -5.15 -8.70 -17.90
C SER A 102 -5.20 -10.01 -17.10
N LEU A 103 -5.37 -9.90 -15.77
CA LEU A 103 -5.49 -11.04 -14.85
C LEU A 103 -6.93 -11.55 -14.69
N GLY A 104 -7.90 -10.96 -15.41
CA GLY A 104 -9.31 -11.32 -15.35
C GLY A 104 -9.97 -10.96 -14.00
N VAL A 105 -9.43 -10.00 -13.27
CA VAL A 105 -9.95 -9.58 -11.96
C VAL A 105 -11.03 -8.51 -12.15
N THR A 106 -12.28 -8.82 -11.79
CA THR A 106 -13.44 -7.94 -12.01
C THR A 106 -13.90 -7.18 -10.77
N ARG A 107 -13.81 -7.76 -9.59
CA ARG A 107 -14.29 -7.18 -8.33
C ARG A 107 -13.28 -7.40 -7.19
N PRO A 108 -12.09 -6.79 -7.24
CA PRO A 108 -11.07 -6.97 -6.21
C PRO A 108 -11.49 -6.33 -4.88
N THR A 109 -10.94 -6.84 -3.77
CA THR A 109 -10.74 -6.05 -2.57
C THR A 109 -9.42 -5.30 -2.71
N LEU A 110 -9.44 -3.97 -2.67
CA LEU A 110 -8.24 -3.15 -2.71
C LEU A 110 -7.78 -2.82 -1.29
N CYS A 111 -6.52 -3.05 -0.99
CA CYS A 111 -5.88 -2.62 0.26
C CYS A 111 -4.74 -1.66 -0.07
N GLY A 112 -4.92 -0.37 0.23
CA GLY A 112 -3.98 0.68 -0.15
C GLY A 112 -3.40 1.40 1.07
N HIS A 113 -2.06 1.42 1.14
CA HIS A 113 -1.32 2.19 2.13
C HIS A 113 -0.89 3.55 1.56
N SER A 114 -1.11 4.63 2.30
CA SER A 114 -0.65 5.98 1.95
C SER A 114 -0.98 6.37 0.49
N PHE A 115 0.01 6.40 -0.40
CA PHE A 115 -0.17 6.65 -1.84
C PHE A 115 -1.04 5.59 -2.52
N GLY A 116 -0.84 4.29 -2.20
CA GLY A 116 -1.68 3.20 -2.67
C GLY A 116 -3.16 3.38 -2.31
N GLY A 117 -3.44 4.07 -1.20
CA GLY A 117 -4.80 4.47 -0.83
C GLY A 117 -5.42 5.47 -1.81
N ARG A 118 -4.65 6.43 -2.34
CA ARG A 118 -5.12 7.35 -3.40
C ARG A 118 -5.49 6.60 -4.68
N VAL A 119 -4.61 5.67 -5.09
CA VAL A 119 -4.85 4.82 -6.26
C VAL A 119 -6.10 3.97 -6.04
N SER A 120 -6.25 3.35 -4.86
CA SER A 120 -7.44 2.56 -4.51
C SER A 120 -8.75 3.36 -4.57
N ILE A 121 -8.73 4.60 -4.07
CA ILE A 121 -9.91 5.49 -4.10
C ILE A 121 -10.27 5.84 -5.54
N LEU A 122 -9.28 6.22 -6.36
CA LEU A 122 -9.52 6.58 -7.75
C LEU A 122 -9.99 5.37 -8.58
N TYR A 123 -9.37 4.21 -8.39
CA TYR A 123 -9.81 2.95 -9.01
C TYR A 123 -11.29 2.66 -8.69
N ALA A 124 -11.65 2.68 -7.40
CA ALA A 124 -13.00 2.36 -6.94
C ALA A 124 -14.05 3.41 -7.34
N SER A 125 -13.65 4.61 -7.76
CA SER A 125 -14.58 5.64 -8.25
C SER A 125 -15.14 5.34 -9.65
N ARG A 126 -14.52 4.41 -10.39
CA ARG A 126 -14.87 4.11 -11.79
C ARG A 126 -14.90 2.62 -12.13
N ASN A 127 -14.51 1.75 -11.20
CA ASN A 127 -14.54 0.31 -11.38
C ASN A 127 -15.30 -0.36 -10.23
N GLU A 128 -15.89 -1.52 -10.51
CA GLU A 128 -16.49 -2.32 -9.44
C GLU A 128 -15.41 -2.91 -8.53
N VAL A 129 -15.63 -2.80 -7.22
CA VAL A 129 -14.78 -3.39 -6.19
C VAL A 129 -15.63 -4.11 -5.14
N ALA A 130 -15.11 -5.18 -4.57
CA ALA A 130 -15.75 -5.85 -3.45
C ALA A 130 -15.63 -5.00 -2.17
N ARG A 131 -14.44 -4.46 -1.89
CA ARG A 131 -14.13 -3.60 -0.73
C ARG A 131 -12.93 -2.71 -1.02
N VAL A 132 -12.84 -1.62 -0.26
CA VAL A 132 -11.63 -0.78 -0.19
C VAL A 132 -11.20 -0.68 1.26
N VAL A 133 -9.98 -1.12 1.55
CA VAL A 133 -9.32 -1.01 2.84
C VAL A 133 -8.24 0.06 2.73
N LEU A 134 -8.28 1.07 3.57
CA LEU A 134 -7.36 2.20 3.55
C LEU A 134 -6.55 2.23 4.84
N THR A 135 -5.23 2.08 4.73
CA THR A 135 -4.29 2.16 5.85
C THR A 135 -3.46 3.42 5.72
N ASP A 136 -3.64 4.37 6.65
CA ASP A 136 -3.01 5.69 6.63
C ASP A 136 -3.06 6.38 5.24
N ALA A 137 -4.19 6.21 4.55
CA ALA A 137 -4.34 6.61 3.16
C ALA A 137 -4.21 8.12 2.95
N ALA A 138 -3.36 8.50 2.01
CA ALA A 138 -3.31 9.85 1.51
C ALA A 138 -4.57 10.14 0.68
N GLY A 139 -5.14 11.34 0.82
CA GLY A 139 -6.37 11.74 0.09
C GLY A 139 -7.64 11.72 0.93
N VAL A 140 -7.65 11.02 2.06
CA VAL A 140 -8.73 11.12 3.05
C VAL A 140 -8.43 12.27 4.00
N LYS A 141 -9.24 13.32 3.94
CA LYS A 141 -9.06 14.49 4.83
C LYS A 141 -9.59 14.15 6.24
N PRO A 142 -8.72 14.06 7.26
CA PRO A 142 -9.19 13.77 8.60
C PRO A 142 -10.02 14.94 9.13
N LYS A 143 -11.12 14.62 9.84
CA LYS A 143 -11.86 15.63 10.62
C LYS A 143 -10.98 16.06 11.79
N ARG A 144 -10.47 17.28 11.74
CA ARG A 144 -9.61 17.83 12.78
C ARG A 144 -10.39 18.76 13.69
N SER A 145 -10.17 18.65 15.00
CA SER A 145 -10.82 19.51 15.99
C SER A 145 -10.28 20.95 15.94
N LEU A 146 -11.07 21.92 16.43
CA LEU A 146 -10.62 23.31 16.61
C LEU A 146 -9.32 23.41 17.41
N ASN A 147 -9.15 22.54 18.41
CA ASN A 147 -7.93 22.48 19.23
C ASN A 147 -6.68 22.11 18.41
N TYR A 148 -6.83 21.22 17.40
CA TYR A 148 -5.75 20.93 16.46
C TYR A 148 -5.35 22.18 15.68
N TYR A 149 -6.31 22.89 15.10
CA TYR A 149 -6.02 24.12 14.34
C TYR A 149 -5.39 25.19 15.22
N ARG A 150 -5.88 25.39 16.45
CA ARG A 150 -5.26 26.30 17.43
C ARG A 150 -3.79 25.94 17.67
N LYS A 151 -3.47 24.66 17.93
CA LYS A 151 -2.08 24.19 18.11
C LYS A 151 -1.22 24.45 16.88
N VAL A 152 -1.72 24.16 15.68
CA VAL A 152 -0.99 24.37 14.41
C VAL A 152 -0.73 25.85 14.16
N TYR A 153 -1.74 26.70 14.30
CA TYR A 153 -1.59 28.14 14.04
C TYR A 153 -0.73 28.83 15.08
N THR A 154 -0.85 28.49 16.36
CA THR A 154 0.04 29.02 17.40
C THR A 154 1.49 28.57 17.18
N PHE A 155 1.72 27.34 16.73
CA PHE A 155 3.05 26.86 16.40
C PHE A 155 3.64 27.60 15.19
N LYS A 156 2.84 27.80 14.12
CA LYS A 156 3.26 28.57 12.93
C LYS A 156 3.59 30.02 13.30
N LEU A 157 2.78 30.67 14.12
CA LEU A 157 3.01 32.03 14.61
C LEU A 157 4.30 32.11 15.42
N LEU A 158 4.50 31.22 16.38
CA LEU A 158 5.74 31.12 17.15
C LEU A 158 6.96 30.91 16.25
N LYS A 159 6.85 30.01 15.27
CA LYS A 159 7.95 29.75 14.33
C LYS A 159 8.34 30.98 13.51
N SER A 160 7.38 31.84 13.15
CA SER A 160 7.63 33.06 12.37
C SER A 160 8.11 34.25 13.23
N THR A 161 7.62 34.39 14.45
CA THR A 161 7.91 35.55 15.30
C THR A 161 9.08 35.34 16.27
N LEU A 162 9.30 34.13 16.77
CA LEU A 162 10.34 33.82 17.73
C LEU A 162 11.77 34.18 17.26
N PRO A 163 12.16 33.90 15.98
CA PRO A 163 13.47 34.32 15.49
C PRO A 163 13.72 35.82 15.50
N LEU A 164 12.65 36.62 15.40
CA LEU A 164 12.72 38.08 15.43
C LEU A 164 12.92 38.61 16.83
N LEU A 165 12.40 37.90 17.85
CA LEU A 165 12.41 38.33 19.26
C LEU A 165 13.67 37.88 20.02
N ILE A 166 14.16 36.67 19.79
CA ILE A 166 15.24 36.05 20.56
C ILE A 166 16.45 35.61 19.73
N GLY A 167 16.46 35.93 18.43
CA GLY A 167 17.48 35.53 17.49
C GLY A 167 17.33 34.08 16.94
N LYS A 168 17.86 33.84 15.74
CA LYS A 168 17.63 32.58 14.98
C LYS A 168 18.11 31.33 15.73
N GLN A 169 19.29 31.37 16.37
CA GLN A 169 19.85 30.19 17.06
C GLN A 169 19.04 29.76 18.27
N LYS A 170 18.67 30.67 19.14
CA LYS A 170 17.84 30.36 20.31
C LYS A 170 16.43 29.92 19.93
N ALA A 171 15.86 30.53 18.88
CA ALA A 171 14.56 30.17 18.36
C ALA A 171 14.53 28.74 17.80
N SER A 172 15.55 28.32 17.03
CA SER A 172 15.62 26.94 16.49
C SER A 172 15.71 25.89 17.61
N MET A 173 16.54 26.11 18.63
CA MET A 173 16.63 25.19 19.77
C MET A 173 15.29 25.02 20.50
N LEU A 174 14.56 26.09 20.76
CA LEU A 174 13.25 26.03 21.42
C LEU A 174 12.18 25.37 20.55
N ILE A 175 12.21 25.57 19.24
CA ILE A 175 11.30 24.94 18.30
C ILE A 175 11.56 23.43 18.22
N GLU A 176 12.82 23.01 18.20
CA GLU A 176 13.17 21.57 18.21
C GLU A 176 12.80 20.89 19.52
N GLN A 177 13.09 21.50 20.66
CA GLN A 177 12.65 20.97 21.96
C GLN A 177 11.12 20.79 22.05
N ARG A 178 10.36 21.72 21.44
CA ARG A 178 8.90 21.62 21.42
C ARG A 178 8.39 20.56 20.44
N ARG A 179 9.10 20.32 19.33
CA ARG A 179 8.82 19.19 18.42
C ARG A 179 9.04 17.84 19.09
N ALA A 180 10.13 17.70 19.83
CA ALA A 180 10.45 16.46 20.54
C ALA A 180 9.42 16.12 21.65
N LYS A 181 8.75 17.11 22.23
CA LYS A 181 7.72 16.93 23.29
C LYS A 181 6.29 16.80 22.76
N GLY A 182 6.07 16.96 21.47
CA GLY A 182 4.75 17.07 20.87
C GLY A 182 4.37 15.93 19.91
N GLY A 183 5.13 14.82 19.93
CA GLY A 183 4.84 13.57 19.22
C GLY A 183 3.85 12.71 19.99
#